data_118fafa74aaf9643f32c064cdd0ed35a
#
_entry.id   118fafa74aaf9643f32c064cdd0ed35a
#
_cell.length_a   1.000
_cell.length_b   1.000
_cell.length_c   1.000
_cell.angle_alpha   90.00
_cell.angle_beta   90.00
_cell.angle_gamma   90.00
#
_symmetry.space_group_name_H-M   'P 1'
#
loop_
_entity.id
_entity.type
_entity.pdbx_description
1 polymer ?
#
loop_
_entity_poly.entity_id
_entity_poly.type
_entity_poly.pdbx_seq_one_letter_code
_entity_poly.pdbx_strand_id
1 'polypeptide(L)'
;MHIEQRSVGDVTIIDLKGKMTLGEGDELLRDKVNSLVQQNLKKIILNLAEVPYIDSAGLGEIVRTYTTVSRQGGQLKLLSVTKRINDLLVITKLAQVFEMYDTEKDALGSF
;
A
#
# COMPACT_ATOMS: atom_id res chain seq x y z
N MET A 1 -13.45 2.26 5.59
CA MET A 1 -12.29 2.53 4.72
C MET A 1 -12.73 3.24 3.45
N HIS A 2 -12.08 4.31 3.13
CA HIS A 2 -12.29 5.04 1.88
C HIS A 2 -11.01 4.95 1.04
N ILE A 3 -11.16 4.63 -0.24
CA ILE A 3 -10.05 4.47 -1.17
C ILE A 3 -10.23 5.42 -2.34
N GLU A 4 -9.20 6.23 -2.62
CA GLU A 4 -9.16 7.07 -3.80
C GLU A 4 -7.95 6.70 -4.65
N GLN A 5 -8.15 6.67 -5.95
CA GLN A 5 -7.10 6.38 -6.91
C GLN A 5 -6.77 7.65 -7.70
N ARG A 6 -5.48 7.92 -7.88
CA ARG A 6 -5.01 9.00 -8.77
C ARG A 6 -3.76 8.55 -9.49
N SER A 7 -3.51 9.12 -10.65
CA SER A 7 -2.37 8.77 -11.48
C SER A 7 -1.42 9.95 -11.61
N VAL A 8 -0.12 9.68 -11.47
CA VAL A 8 0.94 10.65 -11.71
C VAL A 8 1.94 9.99 -12.66
N GLY A 9 1.93 10.42 -13.93
CA GLY A 9 2.68 9.72 -14.96
C GLY A 9 2.17 8.29 -15.12
N ASP A 10 3.08 7.32 -15.07
CA ASP A 10 2.75 5.89 -15.14
C ASP A 10 2.62 5.24 -13.75
N VAL A 11 2.61 6.04 -12.68
CA VAL A 11 2.45 5.57 -11.31
C VAL A 11 1.02 5.80 -10.85
N THR A 12 0.43 4.79 -10.22
CA THR A 12 -0.88 4.89 -9.59
C THR A 12 -0.72 5.03 -8.08
N ILE A 13 -1.31 6.07 -7.51
CA ILE A 13 -1.31 6.30 -6.06
C ILE A 13 -2.68 5.93 -5.52
N ILE A 14 -2.70 5.10 -4.49
CA ILE A 14 -3.91 4.73 -3.76
C ILE A 14 -3.87 5.44 -2.41
N ASP A 15 -4.75 6.43 -2.25
CA ASP A 15 -4.91 7.13 -0.98
C ASP A 15 -5.91 6.37 -0.12
N LEU A 16 -5.45 5.83 1.00
CA LEU A 16 -6.24 5.04 1.93
C LEU A 16 -6.62 5.89 3.13
N LYS A 17 -7.90 5.90 3.49
CA LYS A 17 -8.41 6.67 4.63
C LYS A 17 -9.28 5.79 5.50
N GLY A 18 -8.92 5.69 6.78
CA GLY A 18 -9.66 4.93 7.76
C GLY A 18 -8.94 3.67 8.20
N LYS A 19 -9.64 2.83 8.95
CA LYS A 19 -9.06 1.62 9.53
C LYS A 19 -8.84 0.54 8.49
N MET A 20 -7.66 -0.03 8.50
CA MET A 20 -7.31 -1.18 7.66
C MET A 20 -7.47 -2.46 8.49
N THR A 21 -8.70 -2.94 8.61
CA THR A 21 -9.05 -4.07 9.47
C THR A 21 -9.87 -5.11 8.70
N LEU A 22 -10.01 -6.29 9.31
CA LEU A 22 -10.78 -7.38 8.74
C LEU A 22 -12.20 -6.93 8.41
N GLY A 23 -12.59 -7.08 7.15
CA GLY A 23 -13.94 -6.75 6.65
C GLY A 23 -14.16 -5.28 6.36
N GLU A 24 -13.25 -4.38 6.74
CA GLU A 24 -13.41 -2.94 6.49
C GLU A 24 -12.53 -2.39 5.39
N GLY A 25 -11.28 -2.82 5.31
CA GLY A 25 -10.34 -2.26 4.35
C GLY A 25 -9.57 -3.29 3.57
N ASP A 26 -9.40 -4.48 4.13
CA ASP A 26 -8.60 -5.54 3.53
C ASP A 26 -9.13 -5.97 2.17
N GLU A 27 -10.43 -6.23 2.05
CA GLU A 27 -11.04 -6.65 0.78
C GLU A 27 -11.03 -5.53 -0.25
N LEU A 28 -11.31 -4.29 0.18
CA LEU A 28 -11.29 -3.14 -0.72
C LEU A 28 -9.91 -2.93 -1.33
N LEU A 29 -8.85 -3.05 -0.52
CA LEU A 29 -7.49 -2.91 -1.01
C LEU A 29 -7.15 -4.04 -1.99
N ARG A 30 -7.50 -5.27 -1.65
CA ARG A 30 -7.26 -6.43 -2.51
C ARG A 30 -7.91 -6.25 -3.88
N ASP A 31 -9.19 -5.90 -3.90
CA ASP A 31 -9.94 -5.74 -5.14
C ASP A 31 -9.37 -4.61 -5.99
N LYS A 32 -9.00 -3.49 -5.36
CA LYS A 32 -8.42 -2.36 -6.08
C LYS A 32 -7.09 -2.74 -6.72
N VAL A 33 -6.19 -3.36 -5.98
CA VAL A 33 -4.87 -3.74 -6.50
C VAL A 33 -4.99 -4.80 -7.60
N ASN A 34 -5.86 -5.79 -7.41
CA ASN A 34 -6.11 -6.80 -8.45
C ASN A 34 -6.62 -6.16 -9.73
N SER A 35 -7.54 -5.20 -9.63
CA SER A 35 -8.05 -4.48 -10.79
C SER A 35 -6.96 -3.70 -11.52
N LEU A 36 -6.07 -3.03 -10.77
CA LEU A 36 -4.96 -2.27 -11.37
C LEU A 36 -3.99 -3.20 -12.10
N VAL A 37 -3.64 -4.32 -11.50
CA VAL A 37 -2.72 -5.29 -12.11
C VAL A 37 -3.32 -5.86 -13.39
N GLN A 38 -4.63 -6.15 -13.41
CA GLN A 38 -5.32 -6.62 -14.61
C GLN A 38 -5.28 -5.59 -15.74
N GLN A 39 -5.24 -4.30 -15.40
CA GLN A 39 -5.11 -3.21 -16.37
C GLN A 39 -3.65 -2.93 -16.76
N ASN A 40 -2.72 -3.74 -16.29
CA ASN A 40 -1.28 -3.56 -16.48
C ASN A 40 -0.73 -2.28 -15.82
N LEU A 41 -1.40 -1.79 -14.78
CA LEU A 41 -0.96 -0.66 -13.96
C LEU A 41 -0.23 -1.21 -12.74
N LYS A 42 1.08 -1.35 -12.84
CA LYS A 42 1.90 -2.12 -11.90
C LYS A 42 2.87 -1.30 -11.07
N LYS A 43 2.93 0.02 -11.28
CA LYS A 43 3.70 0.92 -10.44
C LYS A 43 2.73 1.57 -9.47
N ILE A 44 2.74 1.12 -8.21
CA ILE A 44 1.71 1.44 -7.25
C ILE A 44 2.34 2.00 -5.97
N ILE A 45 1.76 3.09 -5.47
CA ILE A 45 2.08 3.66 -4.17
C ILE A 45 0.84 3.56 -3.29
N LEU A 46 0.99 3.00 -2.08
CA LEU A 46 -0.05 3.04 -1.05
C LEU A 46 0.25 4.19 -0.11
N ASN A 47 -0.62 5.19 -0.08
CA ASN A 47 -0.52 6.31 0.84
C ASN A 47 -1.26 5.98 2.14
N LEU A 48 -0.51 5.81 3.22
CA LEU A 48 -1.00 5.38 4.51
C LEU A 48 -1.13 6.53 5.53
N ALA A 49 -0.97 7.77 5.12
CA ALA A 49 -0.97 8.92 6.02
C ALA A 49 -2.23 9.02 6.87
N GLU A 50 -3.37 8.60 6.34
CA GLU A 50 -4.67 8.69 7.01
C GLU A 50 -5.22 7.33 7.42
N VAL A 51 -4.34 6.35 7.67
CA VAL A 51 -4.69 5.04 8.23
C VAL A 51 -4.23 5.02 9.69
N PRO A 52 -5.14 5.32 10.65
CA PRO A 52 -4.77 5.44 12.06
C PRO A 52 -4.59 4.08 12.73
N TYR A 53 -5.14 3.02 12.17
CA TYR A 53 -5.13 1.71 12.79
C TYR A 53 -5.11 0.61 11.74
N ILE A 54 -4.34 -0.44 12.03
CA ILE A 54 -4.27 -1.65 11.21
C ILE A 54 -4.21 -2.85 12.15
N ASP A 55 -4.96 -3.91 11.82
CA ASP A 55 -4.87 -5.18 12.51
C ASP A 55 -4.06 -6.19 11.69
N SER A 56 -3.95 -7.43 12.19
CA SER A 56 -3.19 -8.47 11.49
C SER A 56 -3.75 -8.81 10.12
N ALA A 57 -5.07 -8.71 9.94
CA ALA A 57 -5.71 -8.97 8.65
C ALA A 57 -5.35 -7.87 7.65
N GLY A 58 -5.37 -6.60 8.09
CA GLY A 58 -4.97 -5.47 7.25
C GLY A 58 -3.49 -5.53 6.88
N LEU A 59 -2.64 -5.85 7.85
CA LEU A 59 -1.20 -6.02 7.59
C LEU A 59 -0.97 -7.14 6.59
N GLY A 60 -1.65 -8.28 6.78
CA GLY A 60 -1.56 -9.41 5.87
C GLY A 60 -2.00 -9.05 4.45
N GLU A 61 -2.99 -8.17 4.31
CA GLU A 61 -3.44 -7.73 2.99
C GLU A 61 -2.43 -6.81 2.31
N ILE A 62 -1.75 -5.93 3.06
CA ILE A 62 -0.67 -5.12 2.50
C ILE A 62 0.45 -6.04 1.97
N VAL A 63 0.83 -7.06 2.72
CA VAL A 63 1.82 -8.04 2.29
C VAL A 63 1.35 -8.81 1.06
N ARG A 64 0.09 -9.22 1.03
CA ARG A 64 -0.49 -9.96 -0.09
C ARG A 64 -0.50 -9.12 -1.36
N THR A 65 -0.92 -7.86 -1.29
CA THR A 65 -0.94 -6.97 -2.44
C THR A 65 0.47 -6.69 -2.96
N TYR A 66 1.43 -6.51 -2.06
CA TYR A 66 2.84 -6.39 -2.41
C TYR A 66 3.31 -7.62 -3.20
N THR A 67 3.00 -8.81 -2.72
CA THR A 67 3.38 -10.05 -3.38
C THR A 67 2.72 -10.19 -4.75
N THR A 68 1.43 -9.87 -4.84
CA THR A 68 0.70 -9.93 -6.11
C THR A 68 1.33 -9.04 -7.16
N VAL A 69 1.61 -7.79 -6.80
CA VAL A 69 2.23 -6.82 -7.72
C VAL A 69 3.62 -7.27 -8.12
N SER A 70 4.43 -7.73 -7.16
CA SER A 70 5.81 -8.18 -7.42
C SER A 70 5.84 -9.38 -8.36
N ARG A 71 4.93 -10.34 -8.20
CA ARG A 71 4.85 -11.52 -9.07
C ARG A 71 4.48 -11.18 -10.50
N GLN A 72 3.80 -10.06 -10.71
CA GLN A 72 3.42 -9.60 -12.03
C GLN A 72 4.48 -8.67 -12.65
N GLY A 73 5.66 -8.59 -12.03
CA GLY A 73 6.74 -7.74 -12.51
C GLY A 73 6.59 -6.27 -12.18
N GLY A 74 5.69 -5.93 -11.26
CA GLY A 74 5.46 -4.55 -10.84
C GLY A 74 6.20 -4.19 -9.56
N GLN A 75 5.91 -3.00 -9.06
CA GLN A 75 6.48 -2.47 -7.83
C GLN A 75 5.39 -1.80 -7.00
N LEU A 76 5.33 -2.14 -5.72
CA LEU A 76 4.43 -1.52 -4.75
C LEU A 76 5.27 -0.92 -3.63
N LYS A 77 5.07 0.36 -3.36
CA LYS A 77 5.82 1.11 -2.35
C LYS A 77 4.86 1.78 -1.38
N LEU A 78 5.34 2.08 -0.17
CA LEU A 78 4.53 2.69 0.87
C LEU A 78 4.92 4.15 1.05
N LEU A 79 3.92 5.01 1.22
CA LEU A 79 4.09 6.45 1.43
C LEU A 79 3.47 6.86 2.76
N SER A 80 4.19 7.70 3.49
CA SER A 80 3.72 8.30 4.75
C SER A 80 3.25 7.27 5.75
N VAL A 81 4.07 6.24 5.98
CA VAL A 81 3.79 5.22 6.99
C VAL A 81 3.76 5.88 8.37
N THR A 82 2.66 5.72 9.09
CA THR A 82 2.54 6.28 10.43
C THR A 82 3.47 5.56 11.40
N LYS A 83 3.80 6.21 12.52
CA LYS A 83 4.64 5.60 13.55
C LYS A 83 4.07 4.25 14.00
N ARG A 84 2.75 4.19 14.22
CA ARG A 84 2.07 2.97 14.67
C ARG A 84 2.23 1.83 13.68
N ILE A 85 2.06 2.09 12.39
CA ILE A 85 2.22 1.09 11.34
C ILE A 85 3.69 0.70 11.22
N ASN A 86 4.59 1.68 11.27
CA ASN A 86 6.02 1.39 11.20
C ASN A 86 6.47 0.50 12.35
N ASP A 87 6.02 0.78 13.57
CA ASP A 87 6.34 -0.03 14.75
C ASP A 87 5.88 -1.48 14.54
N LEU A 88 4.68 -1.66 13.98
CA LEU A 88 4.16 -2.99 13.70
C LEU A 88 4.98 -3.71 12.62
N LEU A 89 5.40 -3.00 11.59
CA LEU A 89 6.26 -3.56 10.54
C LEU A 89 7.62 -3.98 11.10
N VAL A 90 8.19 -3.18 12.01
CA VAL A 90 9.46 -3.51 12.66
C VAL A 90 9.34 -4.76 13.53
N ILE A 91 8.31 -4.83 14.37
CA ILE A 91 8.08 -5.96 15.27
C ILE A 91 7.87 -7.26 14.50
N THR A 92 7.17 -7.20 13.37
CA THR A 92 6.90 -8.37 12.53
C THR A 92 8.02 -8.66 11.55
N LYS A 93 9.09 -7.87 11.56
CA LYS A 93 10.24 -7.98 10.64
C LYS A 93 9.87 -7.75 9.18
N LEU A 94 8.78 -7.04 8.93
CA LEU A 94 8.32 -6.72 7.58
C LEU A 94 8.86 -5.37 7.08
N ALA A 95 9.46 -4.56 7.96
CA ALA A 95 10.01 -3.27 7.55
C ALA A 95 11.09 -3.41 6.46
N GLN A 96 11.79 -4.53 6.42
CA GLN A 96 12.83 -4.81 5.43
C GLN A 96 12.26 -5.19 4.06
N VAL A 97 10.99 -5.58 4.00
CA VAL A 97 10.33 -6.02 2.77
C VAL A 97 9.90 -4.82 1.92
N PHE A 98 9.44 -3.75 2.56
CA PHE A 98 8.83 -2.62 1.88
C PHE A 98 9.80 -1.45 1.71
N GLU A 99 9.74 -0.80 0.55
CA GLU A 99 10.33 0.52 0.37
C GLU A 99 9.33 1.56 0.86
N MET A 100 9.76 2.40 1.80
CA MET A 100 8.91 3.39 2.47
C MET A 100 9.47 4.78 2.25
N TYR A 101 8.60 5.72 1.93
CA TYR A 101 8.96 7.11 1.64
C TYR A 101 8.10 8.06 2.47
N ASP A 102 8.68 9.19 2.87
CA ASP A 102 7.97 10.18 3.67
C ASP A 102 7.25 11.21 2.81
N THR A 103 7.68 11.41 1.57
CA THR A 103 7.08 12.38 0.66
C THR A 103 6.68 11.71 -0.65
N GLU A 104 5.62 12.23 -1.25
CA GLU A 104 5.16 11.75 -2.54
C GLU A 104 6.23 11.94 -3.62
N LYS A 105 6.94 13.06 -3.59
CA LYS A 105 8.01 13.34 -4.55
C LYS A 105 9.08 12.26 -4.52
N ASP A 106 9.53 11.87 -3.32
CA ASP A 106 10.56 10.84 -3.18
C ASP A 106 10.04 9.47 -3.60
N ALA A 107 8.80 9.15 -3.25
CA ALA A 107 8.18 7.90 -3.66
C ALA A 107 8.08 7.81 -5.19
N LEU A 108 7.62 8.86 -5.84
CA LEU A 108 7.51 8.90 -7.30
C LEU A 108 8.87 8.80 -7.99
N GLY A 109 9.89 9.44 -7.43
CA GLY A 109 11.24 9.43 -7.98
C GLY A 109 11.95 8.09 -7.83
N SER A 110 11.40 7.14 -7.08
CA SER A 110 12.04 5.85 -6.79
C SER A 110 11.73 4.76 -7.83
N PHE A 111 10.81 5.01 -8.72
CA PHE A 111 10.44 4.05 -9.77
C PHE A 111 11.36 4.09 -10.98
#